data_c4379a32e412cab4bd8ad751301bec5e
#
_entry.id   c4379a32e412cab4bd8ad751301bec5e
#
_cell.length_a   1.000
_cell.length_b   1.000
_cell.length_c   1.000
_cell.angle_alpha   90.00
_cell.angle_beta   90.00
_cell.angle_gamma   90.00
#
_symmetry.space_group_name_H-M   'P 1'
#
loop_
_entity.id
_entity.type
_entity.pdbx_description
1 polymer ?
#
loop_
_entity_poly.entity_id
_entity_poly.type
_entity_poly.pdbx_seq_one_letter_code
_entity_poly.pdbx_strand_id
1 'polypeptide(L)'
;MAITVNTNVSALTAQRHLGNATEMLNQSLERLASGSRINSAKDDAAGLQISNRLESQMRGLDVAVRNANDGISIMQTAEGAMQESTNLLQRMRDLSLQSANGSNSKAERIALQEEMAALNDELNRIAETTSFGGRKLLNGTFGQSSFQIGASSGEAVSVTLKSMRSDGIDMGGFSYIAAAKADSSWQVGQGNQQLNMQYVDSNGQQQTINIEAKVGDDIEQLATYINGQTDKVSASVNEDGQLQIFMAGKETSGTISFSGSLASELQMVTAGYEAVDDLDITSVGGAQRSVAVLDAAMQYVDSHRADLGALQNRFDHAINNLDNVHENLAASNSRIKDTDYAKETTQMVKQQILQQVSTSILAQAKQQPNLALTLLA
;
A
#
# COMPACT_ATOMS: atom_id res chain seq x y z
N MET A 1 28.29 78.04 7.61
CA MET A 1 29.23 76.94 8.00
C MET A 1 30.66 77.57 7.80
N ALA A 2 31.53 77.34 8.79
CA ALA A 2 32.90 77.78 8.60
C ALA A 2 33.58 76.91 7.53
N ILE A 3 34.20 77.51 6.54
CA ILE A 3 34.92 76.83 5.46
C ILE A 3 36.30 76.45 6.03
N THR A 4 36.51 75.14 6.34
CA THR A 4 37.77 74.58 6.81
C THR A 4 38.54 73.99 5.61
N VAL A 5 39.81 74.45 5.42
CA VAL A 5 40.63 74.06 4.24
C VAL A 5 41.26 72.65 4.48
N ASN A 6 41.63 72.28 5.71
CA ASN A 6 42.28 70.99 6.07
C ASN A 6 41.29 69.82 6.18
N THR A 7 40.03 70.08 6.55
CA THR A 7 39.05 69.00 6.71
C THR A 7 37.77 69.38 6.01
N ASN A 8 37.54 68.77 4.87
CA ASN A 8 36.33 69.02 4.06
C ASN A 8 35.23 67.99 4.44
N VAL A 9 34.41 68.42 5.44
CA VAL A 9 33.30 67.54 5.96
C VAL A 9 32.26 67.25 4.87
N SER A 10 31.99 68.20 3.97
CA SER A 10 31.05 68.01 2.83
C SER A 10 31.53 66.88 1.87
N ALA A 11 32.85 66.92 1.56
CA ALA A 11 33.45 65.88 0.70
C ALA A 11 33.43 64.49 1.38
N LEU A 12 33.72 64.42 2.70
CA LEU A 12 33.63 63.15 3.47
C LEU A 12 32.18 62.60 3.53
N THR A 13 31.21 63.50 3.69
CA THR A 13 29.79 63.10 3.67
C THR A 13 29.35 62.60 2.28
N ALA A 14 29.75 63.29 1.21
CA ALA A 14 29.49 62.85 -0.15
C ALA A 14 30.18 61.50 -0.46
N GLN A 15 31.39 61.30 -0.01
CA GLN A 15 32.12 60.03 -0.16
C GLN A 15 31.41 58.86 0.57
N ARG A 16 30.89 59.09 1.78
CA ARG A 16 30.12 58.09 2.53
C ARG A 16 28.81 57.74 1.79
N HIS A 17 28.10 58.74 1.27
CA HIS A 17 26.89 58.49 0.46
C HIS A 17 27.19 57.76 -0.83
N LEU A 18 28.29 58.04 -1.50
CA LEU A 18 28.75 57.32 -2.68
C LEU A 18 29.07 55.85 -2.34
N GLY A 19 29.77 55.60 -1.22
CA GLY A 19 30.06 54.26 -0.76
C GLY A 19 28.81 53.46 -0.48
N ASN A 20 27.86 54.03 0.26
CA ASN A 20 26.57 53.36 0.57
C ASN A 20 25.75 53.09 -0.71
N ALA A 21 25.68 54.04 -1.65
CA ALA A 21 24.97 53.86 -2.91
C ALA A 21 25.60 52.74 -3.78
N THR A 22 26.92 52.64 -3.80
CA THR A 22 27.64 51.59 -4.52
C THR A 22 27.42 50.21 -3.88
N GLU A 23 27.44 50.12 -2.57
CA GLU A 23 27.18 48.86 -1.84
C GLU A 23 25.76 48.39 -2.10
N MET A 24 24.74 49.26 -1.99
CA MET A 24 23.35 48.92 -2.27
C MET A 24 23.12 48.58 -3.74
N LEU A 25 23.79 49.19 -4.67
CA LEU A 25 23.76 48.88 -6.11
C LEU A 25 24.27 47.45 -6.36
N ASN A 26 25.43 47.11 -5.77
CA ASN A 26 26.01 45.78 -5.90
C ASN A 26 25.10 44.72 -5.30
N GLN A 27 24.46 44.98 -4.16
CA GLN A 27 23.48 44.08 -3.56
C GLN A 27 22.25 43.85 -4.46
N SER A 28 21.71 44.92 -5.06
CA SER A 28 20.60 44.79 -6.01
C SER A 28 21.00 44.02 -7.28
N LEU A 29 22.21 44.21 -7.79
CA LEU A 29 22.74 43.41 -8.90
C LEU A 29 22.90 41.94 -8.55
N GLU A 30 23.41 41.63 -7.36
CA GLU A 30 23.53 40.26 -6.86
C GLU A 30 22.15 39.57 -6.76
N ARG A 31 21.15 40.26 -6.19
CA ARG A 31 19.78 39.75 -6.06
C ARG A 31 19.10 39.51 -7.42
N LEU A 32 19.30 40.45 -8.37
CA LEU A 32 18.78 40.29 -9.72
C LEU A 32 19.47 39.15 -10.48
N ALA A 33 20.77 38.98 -10.29
CA ALA A 33 21.55 37.91 -10.94
C ALA A 33 21.23 36.54 -10.39
N SER A 34 21.00 36.40 -9.06
CA SER A 34 20.65 35.13 -8.40
C SER A 34 19.17 34.82 -8.43
N GLY A 35 18.29 35.82 -8.63
CA GLY A 35 16.85 35.71 -8.47
C GLY A 35 16.40 35.60 -7.02
N SER A 36 17.35 35.66 -6.06
CA SER A 36 17.09 35.45 -4.64
C SER A 36 17.34 36.73 -3.84
N ARG A 37 16.42 37.07 -2.95
CA ARG A 37 16.53 38.19 -2.00
C ARG A 37 17.55 37.88 -0.91
N ILE A 38 17.64 36.57 -0.50
CA ILE A 38 18.55 36.07 0.51
C ILE A 38 19.59 35.19 -0.17
N ASN A 39 20.81 35.71 -0.32
CA ASN A 39 21.92 34.96 -0.91
C ASN A 39 22.93 34.46 0.15
N SER A 40 22.99 35.16 1.28
CA SER A 40 23.92 34.84 2.35
C SER A 40 23.28 35.02 3.73
N ALA A 41 23.92 34.42 4.77
CA ALA A 41 23.49 34.63 6.16
C ALA A 41 23.54 36.09 6.62
N LYS A 42 24.31 36.95 5.93
CA LYS A 42 24.40 38.38 6.21
C LYS A 42 23.12 39.13 5.82
N ASP A 43 22.40 38.64 4.79
CA ASP A 43 21.16 39.27 4.31
C ASP A 43 19.99 39.03 5.27
N ASP A 44 19.79 37.79 5.69
CA ASP A 44 18.79 37.37 6.68
C ASP A 44 19.10 35.97 7.17
N ALA A 45 19.71 35.84 8.36
CA ALA A 45 20.08 34.58 8.95
C ALA A 45 18.87 33.73 9.32
N ALA A 46 17.77 34.35 9.78
CA ALA A 46 16.55 33.64 10.17
C ALA A 46 15.79 33.14 8.92
N GLY A 47 15.64 34.01 7.90
CA GLY A 47 15.03 33.64 6.63
C GLY A 47 15.80 32.52 5.92
N LEU A 48 17.13 32.57 5.92
CA LEU A 48 17.96 31.50 5.33
C LEU A 48 17.76 30.15 6.05
N GLN A 49 17.73 30.15 7.39
CA GLN A 49 17.50 28.93 8.16
C GLN A 49 16.12 28.32 7.89
N ILE A 50 15.09 29.17 7.83
CA ILE A 50 13.72 28.72 7.50
C ILE A 50 13.67 28.17 6.07
N SER A 51 14.24 28.89 5.09
CA SER A 51 14.29 28.48 3.69
C SER A 51 15.00 27.12 3.52
N ASN A 52 16.15 26.92 4.14
CA ASN A 52 16.88 25.66 4.10
C ASN A 52 16.07 24.49 4.71
N ARG A 53 15.31 24.75 5.79
CA ARG A 53 14.43 23.75 6.38
C ARG A 53 13.26 23.41 5.45
N LEU A 54 12.64 24.41 4.83
CA LEU A 54 11.57 24.18 3.85
C LEU A 54 12.08 23.41 2.63
N GLU A 55 13.25 23.76 2.11
CA GLU A 55 13.89 23.05 1.00
C GLU A 55 14.21 21.60 1.35
N SER A 56 14.70 21.33 2.56
CA SER A 56 14.92 19.96 3.05
C SER A 56 13.60 19.18 3.14
N GLN A 57 12.51 19.82 3.60
CA GLN A 57 11.19 19.20 3.64
C GLN A 57 10.66 18.91 2.24
N MET A 58 10.75 19.84 1.30
CA MET A 58 10.33 19.63 -0.10
C MET A 58 11.06 18.45 -0.74
N ARG A 59 12.39 18.39 -0.59
CA ARG A 59 13.18 17.23 -1.08
C ARG A 59 12.76 15.92 -0.42
N GLY A 60 12.41 15.96 0.86
CA GLY A 60 11.86 14.80 1.58
C GLY A 60 10.51 14.34 1.00
N LEU A 61 9.63 15.29 0.66
CA LEU A 61 8.34 14.99 0.02
C LEU A 61 8.52 14.40 -1.39
N ASP A 62 9.46 14.92 -2.19
CA ASP A 62 9.78 14.37 -3.51
C ASP A 62 10.23 12.89 -3.42
N VAL A 63 11.02 12.55 -2.40
CA VAL A 63 11.41 11.16 -2.14
C VAL A 63 10.22 10.34 -1.70
N ALA A 64 9.36 10.89 -0.82
CA ALA A 64 8.16 10.22 -0.34
C ALA A 64 7.19 9.88 -1.47
N VAL A 65 6.96 10.81 -2.42
CA VAL A 65 6.13 10.57 -3.62
C VAL A 65 6.73 9.45 -4.48
N ARG A 66 8.04 9.44 -4.70
CA ARG A 66 8.69 8.33 -5.43
C ARG A 66 8.51 7.00 -4.72
N ASN A 67 8.73 6.93 -3.40
CA ASN A 67 8.55 5.73 -2.62
C ASN A 67 7.09 5.23 -2.65
N ALA A 68 6.13 6.15 -2.65
CA ALA A 68 4.71 5.82 -2.78
C ALA A 68 4.40 5.19 -4.14
N ASN A 69 4.91 5.77 -5.23
CA ASN A 69 4.77 5.22 -6.57
C ASN A 69 5.45 3.84 -6.73
N ASP A 70 6.60 3.63 -6.09
CA ASP A 70 7.25 2.32 -6.05
C ASP A 70 6.37 1.29 -5.32
N GLY A 71 5.75 1.71 -4.20
CA GLY A 71 4.78 0.88 -3.48
C GLY A 71 3.56 0.51 -4.32
N ILE A 72 2.99 1.47 -5.04
CA ILE A 72 1.87 1.23 -5.97
C ILE A 72 2.30 0.23 -7.07
N SER A 73 3.48 0.41 -7.65
CA SER A 73 3.98 -0.48 -8.72
C SER A 73 4.16 -1.93 -8.24
N ILE A 74 4.62 -2.13 -7.00
CA ILE A 74 4.72 -3.45 -6.38
C ILE A 74 3.33 -4.06 -6.20
N MET A 75 2.37 -3.28 -5.67
CA MET A 75 0.99 -3.74 -5.45
C MET A 75 0.30 -4.09 -6.77
N GLN A 76 0.45 -3.29 -7.82
CA GLN A 76 -0.10 -3.57 -9.16
C GLN A 76 0.50 -4.83 -9.79
N THR A 77 1.82 -5.05 -9.61
CA THR A 77 2.48 -6.27 -10.09
C THR A 77 1.94 -7.51 -9.38
N ALA A 78 1.77 -7.43 -8.06
CA ALA A 78 1.19 -8.51 -7.27
C ALA A 78 -0.27 -8.76 -7.64
N GLU A 79 -1.09 -7.71 -7.80
CA GLU A 79 -2.50 -7.80 -8.18
C GLU A 79 -2.69 -8.44 -9.55
N GLY A 80 -1.87 -8.07 -10.55
CA GLY A 80 -1.91 -8.69 -11.87
C GLY A 80 -1.64 -10.20 -11.81
N ALA A 81 -0.66 -10.63 -11.03
CA ALA A 81 -0.38 -12.05 -10.82
C ALA A 81 -1.51 -12.77 -10.05
N MET A 82 -2.10 -12.13 -9.04
CA MET A 82 -3.25 -12.67 -8.31
C MET A 82 -4.49 -12.81 -9.21
N GLN A 83 -4.69 -11.91 -10.18
CA GLN A 83 -5.77 -12.05 -11.14
C GLN A 83 -5.61 -13.33 -11.98
N GLU A 84 -4.40 -13.62 -12.45
CA GLU A 84 -4.13 -14.87 -13.18
C GLU A 84 -4.31 -16.09 -12.26
N SER A 85 -3.90 -16.00 -10.99
CA SER A 85 -4.17 -17.05 -10.00
C SER A 85 -5.66 -17.30 -9.82
N THR A 86 -6.50 -16.26 -9.76
CA THR A 86 -7.97 -16.40 -9.71
C THR A 86 -8.51 -17.10 -10.97
N ASN A 87 -8.00 -16.75 -12.16
CA ASN A 87 -8.42 -17.40 -13.42
C ASN A 87 -8.09 -18.90 -13.42
N LEU A 88 -6.89 -19.27 -12.93
CA LEU A 88 -6.50 -20.69 -12.79
C LEU A 88 -7.37 -21.44 -11.79
N LEU A 89 -7.61 -20.85 -10.61
CA LEU A 89 -8.49 -21.45 -9.60
C LEU A 89 -9.92 -21.64 -10.10
N GLN A 90 -10.47 -20.70 -10.87
CA GLN A 90 -11.75 -20.85 -11.52
C GLN A 90 -11.76 -22.02 -12.51
N ARG A 91 -10.72 -22.17 -13.33
CA ARG A 91 -10.61 -23.30 -14.25
C ARG A 91 -10.51 -24.63 -13.51
N MET A 92 -9.73 -24.69 -12.42
CA MET A 92 -9.65 -25.86 -11.57
C MET A 92 -11.00 -26.20 -10.96
N ARG A 93 -11.78 -25.20 -10.54
CA ARG A 93 -13.16 -25.35 -10.04
C ARG A 93 -14.10 -25.94 -11.09
N ASP A 94 -14.01 -25.45 -12.33
CA ASP A 94 -14.81 -25.99 -13.44
C ASP A 94 -14.48 -27.47 -13.70
N LEU A 95 -13.20 -27.86 -13.66
CA LEU A 95 -12.77 -29.26 -13.77
C LEU A 95 -13.31 -30.12 -12.62
N SER A 96 -13.31 -29.58 -11.40
CA SER A 96 -13.87 -30.27 -10.23
C SER A 96 -15.37 -30.50 -10.38
N LEU A 97 -16.13 -29.47 -10.80
CA LEU A 97 -17.57 -29.60 -11.08
C LEU A 97 -17.84 -30.61 -12.23
N GLN A 98 -17.02 -30.56 -13.27
CA GLN A 98 -17.10 -31.52 -14.35
C GLN A 98 -16.85 -32.94 -13.86
N SER A 99 -15.79 -33.13 -13.03
CA SER A 99 -15.47 -34.45 -12.48
C SER A 99 -16.53 -34.95 -11.50
N ALA A 100 -17.18 -34.07 -10.74
CA ALA A 100 -18.27 -34.42 -9.82
C ALA A 100 -19.50 -35.00 -10.53
N ASN A 101 -19.64 -34.80 -11.85
CA ASN A 101 -20.77 -35.33 -12.59
C ASN A 101 -20.71 -36.87 -12.67
N GLY A 102 -21.78 -37.53 -12.21
CA GLY A 102 -21.92 -38.99 -12.22
C GLY A 102 -21.83 -39.67 -13.58
N SER A 103 -21.95 -38.90 -14.70
CA SER A 103 -21.79 -39.45 -16.05
C SER A 103 -20.35 -39.78 -16.44
N ASN A 104 -19.36 -39.23 -15.73
CA ASN A 104 -17.95 -39.42 -16.03
C ASN A 104 -17.42 -40.76 -15.51
N SER A 105 -16.73 -41.48 -16.38
CA SER A 105 -15.99 -42.68 -16.00
C SER A 105 -14.74 -42.34 -15.19
N LYS A 106 -14.19 -43.35 -14.50
CA LYS A 106 -12.94 -43.18 -13.76
C LYS A 106 -11.76 -42.73 -14.68
N ALA A 107 -11.72 -43.20 -15.92
CA ALA A 107 -10.68 -42.82 -16.88
C ALA A 107 -10.78 -41.33 -17.27
N GLU A 108 -12.01 -40.82 -17.45
CA GLU A 108 -12.25 -39.39 -17.74
C GLU A 108 -11.87 -38.51 -16.54
N ARG A 109 -12.18 -38.94 -15.32
CA ARG A 109 -11.76 -38.22 -14.11
C ARG A 109 -10.25 -38.17 -13.94
N ILE A 110 -9.52 -39.26 -14.30
CA ILE A 110 -8.05 -39.27 -14.30
C ILE A 110 -7.51 -38.26 -15.29
N ALA A 111 -8.10 -38.15 -16.52
CA ALA A 111 -7.67 -37.14 -17.49
C ALA A 111 -7.92 -35.70 -16.97
N LEU A 112 -9.05 -35.48 -16.28
CA LEU A 112 -9.32 -34.17 -15.63
C LEU A 112 -8.34 -33.88 -14.50
N GLN A 113 -7.92 -34.90 -13.75
CA GLN A 113 -6.91 -34.76 -12.70
C GLN A 113 -5.53 -34.37 -13.26
N GLU A 114 -5.15 -34.91 -14.45
CA GLU A 114 -3.91 -34.51 -15.10
C GLU A 114 -3.92 -33.02 -15.51
N GLU A 115 -5.07 -32.51 -16.03
CA GLU A 115 -5.23 -31.08 -16.29
C GLU A 115 -5.19 -30.25 -14.98
N MET A 116 -5.85 -30.74 -13.93
CA MET A 116 -5.82 -30.11 -12.58
C MET A 116 -4.40 -29.96 -12.07
N ALA A 117 -3.58 -31.02 -12.15
CA ALA A 117 -2.20 -31.00 -11.72
C ALA A 117 -1.35 -29.97 -12.50
N ALA A 118 -1.55 -29.91 -13.83
CA ALA A 118 -0.84 -28.91 -14.66
C ALA A 118 -1.23 -27.45 -14.29
N LEU A 119 -2.50 -27.21 -13.97
CA LEU A 119 -2.95 -25.89 -13.50
C LEU A 119 -2.39 -25.55 -12.12
N ASN A 120 -2.28 -26.52 -11.23
CA ASN A 120 -1.65 -26.35 -9.92
C ASN A 120 -0.16 -26.02 -10.03
N ASP A 121 0.57 -26.70 -10.92
CA ASP A 121 1.97 -26.37 -11.21
C ASP A 121 2.12 -24.94 -11.72
N GLU A 122 1.21 -24.49 -12.59
CA GLU A 122 1.19 -23.12 -13.11
C GLU A 122 0.86 -22.08 -12.03
N LEU A 123 -0.07 -22.39 -11.13
CA LEU A 123 -0.38 -21.55 -9.96
C LEU A 123 0.86 -21.36 -9.08
N ASN A 124 1.57 -22.44 -8.77
CA ASN A 124 2.82 -22.39 -8.02
C ASN A 124 3.90 -21.63 -8.77
N ARG A 125 4.01 -21.83 -10.10
CA ARG A 125 4.95 -21.08 -10.93
C ARG A 125 4.70 -19.56 -10.86
N ILE A 126 3.44 -19.13 -10.93
CA ILE A 126 3.07 -17.70 -10.78
C ILE A 126 3.51 -17.20 -9.41
N ALA A 127 3.19 -17.92 -8.34
CA ALA A 127 3.56 -17.53 -6.97
C ALA A 127 5.08 -17.41 -6.78
N GLU A 128 5.85 -18.32 -7.38
CA GLU A 128 7.30 -18.35 -7.23
C GLU A 128 8.07 -17.42 -8.18
N THR A 129 7.52 -17.14 -9.37
CA THR A 129 8.23 -16.31 -10.36
C THR A 129 7.91 -14.82 -10.24
N THR A 130 6.72 -14.44 -9.76
CA THR A 130 6.32 -13.05 -9.62
C THR A 130 7.27 -12.30 -8.72
N SER A 131 7.94 -11.30 -9.30
CA SER A 131 8.94 -10.51 -8.58
C SER A 131 8.97 -9.06 -9.07
N PHE A 132 9.39 -8.17 -8.19
CA PHE A 132 9.64 -6.76 -8.48
C PHE A 132 11.02 -6.38 -7.95
N GLY A 133 11.89 -5.85 -8.82
CA GLY A 133 13.26 -5.50 -8.44
C GLY A 133 14.08 -6.66 -7.85
N GLY A 134 13.80 -7.90 -8.27
CA GLY A 134 14.44 -9.11 -7.73
C GLY A 134 13.86 -9.66 -6.43
N ARG A 135 12.90 -8.97 -5.81
CA ARG A 135 12.18 -9.46 -4.62
C ARG A 135 10.94 -10.25 -5.06
N LYS A 136 10.78 -11.46 -4.55
CA LYS A 136 9.59 -12.28 -4.75
C LYS A 136 8.42 -11.69 -3.99
N LEU A 137 7.24 -11.65 -4.62
CA LEU A 137 6.06 -10.99 -4.06
C LEU A 137 5.06 -11.97 -3.42
N LEU A 138 4.84 -13.14 -4.04
CA LEU A 138 3.71 -14.02 -3.74
C LEU A 138 4.11 -15.39 -3.17
N ASN A 139 5.39 -15.63 -2.91
CA ASN A 139 5.88 -16.91 -2.36
C ASN A 139 6.00 -16.92 -0.83
N GLY A 140 5.48 -15.90 -0.15
CA GLY A 140 5.55 -15.76 1.31
C GLY A 140 6.82 -15.10 1.85
N THR A 141 7.86 -14.88 1.03
CA THR A 141 9.12 -14.27 1.50
C THR A 141 9.07 -12.74 1.58
N PHE A 142 8.10 -12.11 0.93
CA PHE A 142 7.92 -10.65 0.99
C PHE A 142 7.55 -10.19 2.39
N GLY A 143 6.59 -10.87 3.02
CA GLY A 143 6.09 -10.56 4.33
C GLY A 143 5.51 -9.14 4.43
N GLN A 144 5.88 -8.41 5.47
CA GLN A 144 5.52 -7.01 5.69
C GLN A 144 6.68 -6.10 5.28
N SER A 145 6.40 -5.12 4.42
CA SER A 145 7.36 -4.08 4.02
C SER A 145 6.78 -2.70 4.29
N SER A 146 7.62 -1.83 4.85
CA SER A 146 7.24 -0.47 5.23
C SER A 146 7.74 0.53 4.18
N PHE A 147 6.85 1.35 3.64
CA PHE A 147 7.14 2.39 2.67
C PHE A 147 7.06 3.75 3.35
N GLN A 148 8.18 4.48 3.37
CA GLN A 148 8.23 5.84 3.91
C GLN A 148 7.55 6.80 2.92
N ILE A 149 6.38 7.31 3.30
CA ILE A 149 5.53 8.17 2.48
C ILE A 149 5.40 9.59 3.04
N GLY A 150 6.34 10.01 3.89
CA GLY A 150 6.39 11.36 4.45
C GLY A 150 7.81 11.83 4.68
N ALA A 151 7.98 13.14 4.91
CA ALA A 151 9.28 13.77 5.11
C ALA A 151 9.84 13.56 6.53
N SER A 152 9.00 13.10 7.49
CA SER A 152 9.38 12.94 8.89
C SER A 152 9.50 11.46 9.27
N SER A 153 10.29 11.17 10.30
CA SER A 153 10.45 9.81 10.83
C SER A 153 9.12 9.27 11.34
N GLY A 154 8.78 8.02 10.95
CA GLY A 154 7.56 7.34 11.37
C GLY A 154 6.36 7.53 10.43
N GLU A 155 6.47 8.34 9.39
CA GLU A 155 5.43 8.53 8.37
C GLU A 155 5.53 7.44 7.29
N ALA A 156 5.22 6.19 7.68
CA ALA A 156 5.32 5.04 6.81
C ALA A 156 4.00 4.26 6.74
N VAL A 157 3.74 3.65 5.59
CA VAL A 157 2.64 2.71 5.38
C VAL A 157 3.21 1.33 5.16
N SER A 158 2.68 0.35 5.89
CA SER A 158 3.06 -1.05 5.75
C SER A 158 2.18 -1.74 4.72
N VAL A 159 2.81 -2.45 3.80
CA VAL A 159 2.18 -3.34 2.83
C VAL A 159 2.57 -4.76 3.19
N THR A 160 1.59 -5.64 3.32
CA THR A 160 1.79 -7.06 3.61
C THR A 160 1.35 -7.87 2.40
N LEU A 161 2.26 -8.70 1.86
CA LEU A 161 1.93 -9.67 0.83
C LEU A 161 2.11 -11.06 1.42
N LYS A 162 1.06 -11.88 1.32
CA LYS A 162 1.06 -13.25 1.80
C LYS A 162 1.43 -14.23 0.69
N SER A 163 1.64 -15.50 1.06
CA SER A 163 1.89 -16.57 0.11
C SER A 163 0.63 -16.90 -0.69
N MET A 164 0.78 -17.07 -2.00
CA MET A 164 -0.25 -17.57 -2.92
C MET A 164 0.11 -18.96 -3.45
N ARG A 165 1.03 -19.66 -2.78
CA ARG A 165 1.38 -21.04 -3.11
C ARG A 165 0.24 -21.96 -2.76
N SER A 166 0.02 -22.97 -3.59
CA SER A 166 -1.07 -23.93 -3.42
C SER A 166 -0.94 -24.80 -2.15
N ASP A 167 0.29 -24.96 -1.62
CA ASP A 167 0.57 -25.67 -0.36
C ASP A 167 0.37 -24.80 0.91
N GLY A 168 0.03 -23.51 0.72
CA GLY A 168 -0.14 -22.56 1.82
C GLY A 168 -1.39 -22.87 2.68
N ILE A 169 -1.26 -22.71 4.01
CA ILE A 169 -2.36 -22.96 4.94
C ILE A 169 -3.59 -22.09 4.66
N ASP A 170 -3.40 -20.90 4.15
CA ASP A 170 -4.48 -19.97 3.80
C ASP A 170 -5.14 -20.32 2.44
N MET A 171 -4.48 -21.18 1.63
CA MET A 171 -4.97 -21.67 0.33
C MET A 171 -5.72 -23.02 0.45
N GLY A 172 -6.22 -23.35 1.63
CA GLY A 172 -6.95 -24.56 1.90
C GLY A 172 -7.76 -24.45 3.19
N GLY A 173 -7.93 -25.57 3.88
CA GLY A 173 -8.67 -25.62 5.13
C GLY A 173 -8.64 -27.00 5.78
N PHE A 174 -9.56 -27.22 6.70
CA PHE A 174 -9.67 -28.45 7.44
C PHE A 174 -10.86 -29.27 6.93
N SER A 175 -10.57 -30.51 6.55
CA SER A 175 -11.55 -31.49 6.13
C SER A 175 -11.89 -32.44 7.27
N TYR A 176 -13.15 -32.84 7.35
CA TYR A 176 -13.71 -33.81 8.32
C TYR A 176 -14.57 -34.81 7.58
N ILE A 177 -14.48 -36.07 7.92
CA ILE A 177 -15.23 -37.14 7.27
C ILE A 177 -15.96 -37.92 8.35
N ALA A 178 -17.22 -38.27 8.11
CA ALA A 178 -17.96 -39.20 8.96
C ALA A 178 -17.36 -40.60 8.85
N ALA A 179 -17.01 -41.24 9.97
CA ALA A 179 -16.57 -42.63 9.97
C ALA A 179 -17.72 -43.59 9.68
N ALA A 180 -18.94 -43.20 10.09
CA ALA A 180 -20.14 -43.95 9.77
C ALA A 180 -20.53 -43.78 8.30
N LYS A 181 -20.86 -44.86 7.62
CA LYS A 181 -21.40 -44.87 6.27
C LYS A 181 -22.92 -44.90 6.32
N ALA A 182 -23.55 -43.91 5.71
CA ALA A 182 -24.99 -43.92 5.54
C ALA A 182 -25.34 -44.76 4.30
N ASP A 183 -26.14 -45.79 4.51
CA ASP A 183 -26.72 -46.55 3.40
C ASP A 183 -27.95 -45.80 2.83
N SER A 184 -28.52 -46.34 1.75
CA SER A 184 -29.69 -45.72 1.10
C SER A 184 -30.97 -45.69 1.96
N SER A 185 -30.95 -46.34 3.13
CA SER A 185 -32.06 -46.37 4.09
C SER A 185 -31.81 -45.49 5.31
N TRP A 186 -30.61 -44.93 5.44
CA TRP A 186 -30.25 -44.05 6.56
C TRP A 186 -31.04 -42.74 6.48
N GLN A 187 -31.60 -42.33 7.59
CA GLN A 187 -32.32 -41.10 7.76
C GLN A 187 -32.06 -40.49 9.14
N VAL A 188 -32.11 -39.18 9.25
CA VAL A 188 -32.02 -38.47 10.51
C VAL A 188 -33.15 -38.96 11.45
N GLY A 189 -32.73 -39.59 12.54
CA GLY A 189 -33.64 -40.16 13.53
C GLY A 189 -34.24 -39.10 14.47
N GLN A 190 -35.42 -39.42 15.03
CA GLN A 190 -36.04 -38.58 16.05
C GLN A 190 -35.16 -38.56 17.33
N GLY A 191 -34.70 -37.41 17.76
CA GLY A 191 -33.76 -37.20 18.85
C GLY A 191 -32.28 -37.15 18.45
N ASN A 192 -31.95 -37.47 17.21
CA ASN A 192 -30.58 -37.39 16.66
C ASN A 192 -30.45 -36.26 15.63
N GLN A 193 -30.84 -35.02 16.00
CA GLN A 193 -30.93 -33.89 15.11
C GLN A 193 -29.80 -32.87 15.30
N GLN A 194 -29.08 -32.90 16.42
CA GLN A 194 -28.14 -31.85 16.79
C GLN A 194 -26.72 -32.18 16.32
N LEU A 195 -26.17 -31.30 15.50
CA LEU A 195 -24.78 -31.23 15.08
C LEU A 195 -24.20 -29.89 15.50
N ASN A 196 -23.38 -29.88 16.52
CA ASN A 196 -22.71 -28.67 16.98
C ASN A 196 -21.23 -28.71 16.59
N MET A 197 -20.74 -27.65 15.98
CA MET A 197 -19.34 -27.50 15.59
C MET A 197 -18.73 -26.33 16.38
N GLN A 198 -17.68 -26.61 17.14
CA GLN A 198 -16.93 -25.60 17.89
C GLN A 198 -15.55 -25.43 17.28
N TYR A 199 -15.17 -24.19 17.00
CA TYR A 199 -13.87 -23.84 16.45
C TYR A 199 -13.37 -22.51 17.03
N VAL A 200 -12.08 -22.25 16.90
CA VAL A 200 -11.46 -20.98 17.26
C VAL A 200 -11.30 -20.17 15.99
N ASP A 201 -11.89 -18.98 15.94
CA ASP A 201 -11.76 -18.10 14.77
C ASP A 201 -10.34 -17.52 14.64
N SER A 202 -10.09 -16.83 13.54
CA SER A 202 -8.80 -16.17 13.26
C SER A 202 -8.42 -15.10 14.30
N ASN A 203 -9.37 -14.62 15.12
CA ASN A 203 -9.15 -13.66 16.20
C ASN A 203 -8.91 -14.35 17.56
N GLY A 204 -8.87 -15.70 17.62
CA GLY A 204 -8.68 -16.47 18.84
C GLY A 204 -9.95 -16.59 19.69
N GLN A 205 -11.13 -16.26 19.14
CA GLN A 205 -12.41 -16.40 19.85
C GLN A 205 -13.07 -17.74 19.52
N GLN A 206 -13.62 -18.38 20.56
CA GLN A 206 -14.35 -19.63 20.38
C GLN A 206 -15.73 -19.34 19.78
N GLN A 207 -16.01 -19.94 18.64
CA GLN A 207 -17.27 -19.87 17.91
C GLN A 207 -17.96 -21.20 17.93
N THR A 208 -19.29 -21.19 17.90
CA THR A 208 -20.11 -22.41 17.82
C THR A 208 -21.14 -22.27 16.71
N ILE A 209 -21.16 -23.23 15.80
CA ILE A 209 -22.20 -23.39 14.79
C ILE A 209 -23.12 -24.50 15.27
N ASN A 210 -24.40 -24.17 15.46
CA ASN A 210 -25.41 -25.14 15.86
C ASN A 210 -26.29 -25.44 14.67
N ILE A 211 -26.32 -26.69 14.26
CA ILE A 211 -27.15 -27.20 13.16
C ILE A 211 -28.19 -28.16 13.76
N GLU A 212 -29.44 -27.90 13.46
CA GLU A 212 -30.55 -28.79 13.84
C GLU A 212 -31.11 -29.43 12.56
N ALA A 213 -30.74 -30.69 12.32
CA ALA A 213 -31.14 -31.44 11.15
C ALA A 213 -32.65 -31.79 11.19
N LYS A 214 -33.25 -31.90 10.04
CA LYS A 214 -34.66 -32.27 9.92
C LYS A 214 -34.83 -33.77 9.97
N VAL A 215 -35.76 -34.26 10.79
CA VAL A 215 -36.08 -35.70 10.91
C VAL A 215 -36.55 -36.24 9.57
N GLY A 216 -36.01 -37.36 9.15
CA GLY A 216 -36.36 -38.06 7.92
C GLY A 216 -35.53 -37.65 6.71
N ASP A 217 -34.64 -36.65 6.83
CA ASP A 217 -33.72 -36.31 5.78
C ASP A 217 -32.68 -37.44 5.59
N ASP A 218 -32.36 -37.74 4.33
CA ASP A 218 -31.23 -38.61 3.97
C ASP A 218 -29.90 -37.84 4.09
N ILE A 219 -28.78 -38.54 3.88
CA ILE A 219 -27.44 -37.95 4.07
C ILE A 219 -27.14 -36.80 3.08
N GLU A 220 -27.66 -36.86 1.84
CA GLU A 220 -27.50 -35.81 0.82
C GLU A 220 -28.35 -34.56 1.15
N GLN A 221 -29.58 -34.79 1.61
CA GLN A 221 -30.47 -33.75 2.10
C GLN A 221 -29.87 -33.06 3.35
N LEU A 222 -29.27 -33.85 4.26
CA LEU A 222 -28.55 -33.33 5.41
C LEU A 222 -27.39 -32.41 4.98
N ALA A 223 -26.55 -32.85 4.04
CA ALA A 223 -25.46 -32.03 3.52
C ALA A 223 -25.98 -30.71 2.91
N THR A 224 -27.04 -30.77 2.10
CA THR A 224 -27.71 -29.60 1.53
C THR A 224 -28.26 -28.69 2.62
N TYR A 225 -28.85 -29.24 3.66
CA TYR A 225 -29.41 -28.51 4.80
C TYR A 225 -28.32 -27.78 5.62
N ILE A 226 -27.16 -28.43 5.84
CA ILE A 226 -25.98 -27.82 6.48
C ILE A 226 -25.52 -26.61 5.67
N ASN A 227 -25.35 -26.76 4.35
CA ASN A 227 -24.93 -25.67 3.45
C ASN A 227 -25.94 -24.50 3.41
N GLY A 228 -27.23 -24.77 3.67
CA GLY A 228 -28.26 -23.74 3.75
C GLY A 228 -28.32 -22.98 5.07
N GLN A 229 -27.77 -23.54 6.15
CA GLN A 229 -27.79 -22.91 7.48
C GLN A 229 -26.57 -22.06 7.78
N THR A 230 -25.44 -22.34 7.15
CA THR A 230 -24.19 -21.62 7.40
C THR A 230 -23.34 -21.52 6.15
N ASP A 231 -22.67 -20.39 5.99
CA ASP A 231 -21.68 -20.10 4.95
C ASP A 231 -20.23 -20.39 5.43
N LYS A 232 -20.05 -20.84 6.67
CA LYS A 232 -18.74 -21.07 7.28
C LYS A 232 -18.16 -22.44 6.99
N VAL A 233 -19.01 -23.40 6.67
CA VAL A 233 -18.62 -24.76 6.33
C VAL A 233 -19.29 -25.18 5.03
N SER A 234 -18.63 -26.04 4.28
CA SER A 234 -19.19 -26.71 3.12
C SER A 234 -19.36 -28.20 3.42
N ALA A 235 -20.57 -28.70 3.24
CA ALA A 235 -20.89 -30.11 3.43
C ALA A 235 -21.13 -30.80 2.09
N SER A 236 -20.62 -32.02 1.92
CA SER A 236 -20.81 -32.90 0.77
C SER A 236 -20.88 -34.37 1.21
N VAL A 237 -21.23 -35.26 0.30
CA VAL A 237 -21.30 -36.70 0.56
C VAL A 237 -20.41 -37.41 -0.45
N ASN A 238 -19.59 -38.34 0.04
CA ASN A 238 -18.77 -39.15 -0.86
C ASN A 238 -19.51 -40.38 -1.40
N GLU A 239 -18.87 -41.12 -2.31
CA GLU A 239 -19.42 -42.34 -2.95
C GLU A 239 -19.74 -43.46 -1.98
N ASP A 240 -19.14 -43.43 -0.79
CA ASP A 240 -19.37 -44.40 0.31
C ASP A 240 -20.53 -44.01 1.24
N GLY A 241 -21.24 -42.90 0.94
CA GLY A 241 -22.31 -42.38 1.79
C GLY A 241 -21.81 -41.69 3.07
N GLN A 242 -20.58 -41.26 3.12
CA GLN A 242 -20.02 -40.54 4.27
C GLN A 242 -20.17 -39.03 4.10
N LEU A 243 -20.66 -38.36 5.13
CA LEU A 243 -20.71 -36.91 5.19
C LEU A 243 -19.27 -36.35 5.27
N GLN A 244 -18.98 -35.40 4.43
CA GLN A 244 -17.74 -34.64 4.43
C GLN A 244 -18.05 -33.19 4.79
N ILE A 245 -17.27 -32.58 5.67
CA ILE A 245 -17.39 -31.19 6.05
C ILE A 245 -16.02 -30.54 5.85
N PHE A 246 -16.00 -29.40 5.16
CA PHE A 246 -14.82 -28.57 4.95
C PHE A 246 -15.01 -27.21 5.56
N MET A 247 -13.99 -26.69 6.25
CA MET A 247 -13.92 -25.32 6.75
C MET A 247 -12.64 -24.66 6.25
N ALA A 248 -12.77 -23.48 5.65
CA ALA A 248 -11.64 -22.72 5.14
C ALA A 248 -10.63 -22.35 6.24
N GLY A 249 -9.35 -22.44 5.96
CA GLY A 249 -8.27 -22.08 6.89
C GLY A 249 -8.30 -20.60 7.32
N LYS A 250 -8.92 -19.74 6.53
CA LYS A 250 -9.18 -18.33 6.88
C LYS A 250 -10.17 -18.19 8.05
N GLU A 251 -11.14 -19.09 8.17
CA GLU A 251 -12.22 -19.01 9.17
C GLU A 251 -11.79 -19.57 10.53
N THR A 252 -10.79 -20.44 10.57
CA THR A 252 -10.35 -21.10 11.81
C THR A 252 -8.84 -21.10 11.97
N SER A 253 -8.38 -20.90 13.20
CA SER A 253 -6.98 -21.06 13.59
C SER A 253 -6.61 -22.48 14.06
N GLY A 254 -7.56 -23.43 14.01
CA GLY A 254 -7.35 -24.78 14.50
C GLY A 254 -8.42 -25.77 14.07
N THR A 255 -8.39 -26.95 14.67
CA THR A 255 -9.34 -28.02 14.38
C THR A 255 -10.72 -27.73 14.96
N ILE A 256 -11.77 -28.24 14.27
CA ILE A 256 -13.15 -28.20 14.74
C ILE A 256 -13.40 -29.37 15.70
N SER A 257 -14.13 -29.09 16.76
CA SER A 257 -14.67 -30.14 17.66
C SER A 257 -16.14 -30.34 17.36
N PHE A 258 -16.55 -31.59 17.14
CA PHE A 258 -17.93 -31.93 16.87
C PHE A 258 -18.60 -32.45 18.14
N SER A 259 -19.86 -32.07 18.38
CA SER A 259 -20.67 -32.53 19.51
C SER A 259 -22.15 -32.56 19.11
N GLY A 260 -22.95 -33.21 19.92
CA GLY A 260 -24.38 -33.40 19.66
C GLY A 260 -24.72 -34.84 19.28
N SER A 261 -26.01 -35.16 19.24
CA SER A 261 -26.50 -36.51 18.97
C SER A 261 -26.15 -37.03 17.58
N LEU A 262 -26.28 -36.16 16.57
CA LEU A 262 -25.96 -36.48 15.18
C LEU A 262 -24.44 -36.62 14.96
N ALA A 263 -23.62 -35.80 15.62
CA ALA A 263 -22.17 -35.92 15.57
C ALA A 263 -21.68 -37.28 16.13
N SER A 264 -22.33 -37.76 17.20
CA SER A 264 -22.01 -39.07 17.82
C SER A 264 -22.42 -40.22 16.92
N GLU A 265 -23.53 -40.10 16.19
CA GLU A 265 -24.01 -41.12 15.25
C GLU A 265 -23.12 -41.22 14.03
N LEU A 266 -22.76 -40.07 13.43
CA LEU A 266 -21.91 -40.00 12.24
C LEU A 266 -20.43 -40.25 12.54
N GLN A 267 -20.01 -40.16 13.81
CA GLN A 267 -18.63 -40.37 14.25
C GLN A 267 -17.65 -39.50 13.43
N MET A 268 -17.88 -38.18 13.45
CA MET A 268 -17.05 -37.22 12.69
C MET A 268 -15.59 -37.26 13.14
N VAL A 269 -14.68 -37.53 12.23
CA VAL A 269 -13.23 -37.57 12.45
C VAL A 269 -12.52 -36.54 11.58
N THR A 270 -11.40 -36.04 12.06
CA THR A 270 -10.55 -35.13 11.30
C THR A 270 -9.92 -35.92 10.15
N ALA A 271 -10.17 -35.50 8.91
CA ALA A 271 -9.47 -36.03 7.74
C ALA A 271 -8.10 -35.35 7.55
N GLY A 272 -7.93 -34.15 8.11
CA GLY A 272 -6.69 -33.43 8.10
C GLY A 272 -6.82 -32.05 7.44
N TYR A 273 -5.69 -31.40 7.30
CA TYR A 273 -5.55 -30.19 6.49
C TYR A 273 -5.51 -30.58 5.01
N GLU A 274 -6.19 -29.83 4.17
CA GLU A 274 -6.27 -30.05 2.73
C GLU A 274 -6.08 -28.69 2.02
N ALA A 275 -5.05 -28.61 1.20
CA ALA A 275 -4.71 -27.43 0.41
C ALA A 275 -5.03 -27.65 -1.07
N VAL A 276 -4.89 -26.60 -1.89
CA VAL A 276 -5.07 -26.71 -3.35
C VAL A 276 -4.07 -27.71 -3.96
N ASP A 277 -2.92 -27.93 -3.35
CA ASP A 277 -1.91 -28.91 -3.79
C ASP A 277 -2.36 -30.37 -3.60
N ASP A 278 -3.25 -30.61 -2.64
CA ASP A 278 -3.70 -31.96 -2.24
C ASP A 278 -4.98 -32.43 -2.96
N LEU A 279 -5.49 -31.64 -3.93
CA LEU A 279 -6.78 -31.89 -4.55
C LEU A 279 -6.79 -33.16 -5.39
N ASP A 280 -7.73 -34.05 -5.09
CA ASP A 280 -8.00 -35.29 -5.85
C ASP A 280 -9.45 -35.31 -6.37
N ILE A 281 -9.62 -35.15 -7.68
CA ILE A 281 -10.92 -35.19 -8.36
C ILE A 281 -11.19 -36.51 -9.07
N THR A 282 -10.46 -37.58 -8.76
CA THR A 282 -10.64 -38.92 -9.36
C THR A 282 -11.88 -39.63 -8.84
N SER A 283 -12.49 -39.14 -7.75
CA SER A 283 -13.76 -39.60 -7.18
C SER A 283 -14.79 -38.48 -7.12
N VAL A 284 -16.08 -38.79 -7.04
CA VAL A 284 -17.16 -37.79 -6.93
C VAL A 284 -17.02 -37.00 -5.62
N GLY A 285 -16.83 -37.72 -4.53
CA GLY A 285 -16.67 -37.08 -3.20
C GLY A 285 -15.43 -36.19 -3.11
N GLY A 286 -14.30 -36.63 -3.71
CA GLY A 286 -13.10 -35.81 -3.82
C GLY A 286 -13.34 -34.57 -4.67
N ALA A 287 -14.00 -34.71 -5.81
CA ALA A 287 -14.33 -33.59 -6.69
C ALA A 287 -15.26 -32.55 -6.03
N GLN A 288 -16.28 -32.99 -5.27
CA GLN A 288 -17.15 -32.07 -4.53
C GLN A 288 -16.40 -31.33 -3.42
N ARG A 289 -15.50 -32.04 -2.69
CA ARG A 289 -14.65 -31.43 -1.67
C ARG A 289 -13.67 -30.43 -2.28
N SER A 290 -13.07 -30.77 -3.43
CA SER A 290 -12.18 -29.88 -4.17
C SER A 290 -12.84 -28.56 -4.55
N VAL A 291 -14.15 -28.55 -4.90
CA VAL A 291 -14.90 -27.31 -5.13
C VAL A 291 -14.88 -26.42 -3.89
N ALA A 292 -15.11 -26.98 -2.69
CA ALA A 292 -15.10 -26.20 -1.45
C ALA A 292 -13.70 -25.61 -1.13
N VAL A 293 -12.65 -26.41 -1.34
CA VAL A 293 -11.25 -25.95 -1.16
C VAL A 293 -10.93 -24.82 -2.14
N LEU A 294 -11.31 -24.95 -3.41
CA LEU A 294 -11.05 -23.94 -4.44
C LEU A 294 -11.87 -22.67 -4.21
N ASP A 295 -13.11 -22.78 -3.74
CA ASP A 295 -13.92 -21.62 -3.35
C ASP A 295 -13.27 -20.86 -2.18
N ALA A 296 -12.72 -21.57 -1.20
CA ALA A 296 -11.98 -20.96 -0.10
C ALA A 296 -10.68 -20.28 -0.58
N ALA A 297 -9.93 -20.93 -1.48
CA ALA A 297 -8.71 -20.39 -2.05
C ALA A 297 -9.00 -19.12 -2.88
N MET A 298 -10.05 -19.11 -3.71
CA MET A 298 -10.47 -17.93 -4.45
C MET A 298 -10.86 -16.79 -3.52
N GLN A 299 -11.63 -17.07 -2.47
CA GLN A 299 -12.01 -16.06 -1.48
C GLN A 299 -10.80 -15.48 -0.76
N TYR A 300 -9.78 -16.29 -0.49
CA TYR A 300 -8.51 -15.82 0.08
C TYR A 300 -7.79 -14.86 -0.88
N VAL A 301 -7.61 -15.25 -2.15
CA VAL A 301 -6.95 -14.40 -3.17
C VAL A 301 -7.72 -13.09 -3.37
N ASP A 302 -9.05 -13.15 -3.51
CA ASP A 302 -9.89 -11.97 -3.74
C ASP A 302 -9.90 -11.02 -2.54
N SER A 303 -9.86 -11.55 -1.31
CA SER A 303 -9.71 -10.74 -0.10
C SER A 303 -8.40 -9.94 -0.12
N HIS A 304 -7.28 -10.58 -0.51
CA HIS A 304 -6.00 -9.89 -0.61
C HIS A 304 -5.95 -8.88 -1.75
N ARG A 305 -6.61 -9.17 -2.88
CA ARG A 305 -6.75 -8.19 -3.97
C ARG A 305 -7.53 -6.95 -3.52
N ALA A 306 -8.61 -7.16 -2.75
CA ALA A 306 -9.38 -6.05 -2.19
C ALA A 306 -8.55 -5.20 -1.21
N ASP A 307 -7.75 -5.85 -0.36
CA ASP A 307 -6.83 -5.15 0.55
C ASP A 307 -5.78 -4.34 -0.21
N LEU A 308 -5.19 -4.90 -1.28
CA LEU A 308 -4.24 -4.18 -2.13
C LEU A 308 -4.89 -2.99 -2.84
N GLY A 309 -6.11 -3.14 -3.36
CA GLY A 309 -6.86 -2.04 -3.96
C GLY A 309 -7.14 -0.91 -2.98
N ALA A 310 -7.51 -1.25 -1.74
CA ALA A 310 -7.70 -0.27 -0.67
C ALA A 310 -6.38 0.45 -0.31
N LEU A 311 -5.26 -0.28 -0.28
CA LEU A 311 -3.94 0.30 -0.05
C LEU A 311 -3.50 1.21 -1.20
N GLN A 312 -3.72 0.84 -2.46
CA GLN A 312 -3.43 1.69 -3.62
C GLN A 312 -4.17 3.02 -3.53
N ASN A 313 -5.49 2.99 -3.27
CA ASN A 313 -6.28 4.21 -3.06
C ASN A 313 -5.71 5.07 -1.91
N ARG A 314 -5.27 4.45 -0.82
CA ARG A 314 -4.65 5.14 0.30
C ARG A 314 -3.33 5.82 -0.10
N PHE A 315 -2.51 5.17 -0.92
CA PHE A 315 -1.27 5.73 -1.45
C PHE A 315 -1.56 6.90 -2.39
N ASP A 316 -2.54 6.79 -3.29
CA ASP A 316 -2.96 7.88 -4.18
C ASP A 316 -3.42 9.12 -3.40
N HIS A 317 -4.24 8.93 -2.35
CA HIS A 317 -4.62 10.03 -1.48
C HIS A 317 -3.44 10.63 -0.72
N ALA A 318 -2.47 9.80 -0.31
CA ALA A 318 -1.26 10.29 0.33
C ALA A 318 -0.43 11.14 -0.65
N ILE A 319 -0.22 10.68 -1.90
CA ILE A 319 0.49 11.43 -2.95
C ILE A 319 -0.18 12.78 -3.17
N ASN A 320 -1.50 12.82 -3.39
CA ASN A 320 -2.24 14.07 -3.58
C ASN A 320 -2.06 15.05 -2.40
N ASN A 321 -2.03 14.53 -1.17
CA ASN A 321 -1.77 15.37 0.00
C ASN A 321 -0.32 15.88 0.05
N LEU A 322 0.65 15.03 -0.28
CA LEU A 322 2.07 15.41 -0.32
C LEU A 322 2.32 16.48 -1.37
N ASP A 323 1.70 16.38 -2.54
CA ASP A 323 1.81 17.38 -3.61
C ASP A 323 1.23 18.74 -3.16
N ASN A 324 0.07 18.76 -2.51
CA ASN A 324 -0.51 19.98 -1.94
C ASN A 324 0.41 20.62 -0.87
N VAL A 325 1.00 19.79 0.00
CA VAL A 325 1.97 20.26 1.01
C VAL A 325 3.22 20.81 0.32
N HIS A 326 3.75 20.12 -0.69
CA HIS A 326 4.92 20.53 -1.45
C HIS A 326 4.68 21.90 -2.12
N GLU A 327 3.53 22.10 -2.77
CA GLU A 327 3.15 23.39 -3.39
C GLU A 327 3.11 24.53 -2.35
N ASN A 328 2.49 24.30 -1.20
CA ASN A 328 2.40 25.29 -0.13
C ASN A 328 3.78 25.62 0.47
N LEU A 329 4.66 24.63 0.61
CA LEU A 329 6.03 24.84 1.05
C LEU A 329 6.85 25.60 0.02
N ALA A 330 6.71 25.27 -1.28
CA ALA A 330 7.36 25.97 -2.37
C ALA A 330 6.92 27.43 -2.43
N ALA A 331 5.60 27.70 -2.35
CA ALA A 331 5.07 29.06 -2.31
C ALA A 331 5.56 29.85 -1.08
N SER A 332 5.71 29.18 0.06
CA SER A 332 6.24 29.80 1.28
C SER A 332 7.73 30.10 1.18
N ASN A 333 8.49 29.17 0.60
CA ASN A 333 9.93 29.35 0.33
C ASN A 333 10.18 30.49 -0.65
N SER A 334 9.40 30.57 -1.73
CA SER A 334 9.44 31.65 -2.71
C SER A 334 9.22 33.01 -2.05
N ARG A 335 8.21 33.15 -1.19
CA ARG A 335 7.96 34.42 -0.45
C ARG A 335 9.12 34.84 0.45
N ILE A 336 9.88 33.87 0.98
CA ILE A 336 11.02 34.14 1.87
C ILE A 336 12.27 34.49 1.03
N LYS A 337 12.60 33.66 0.05
CA LYS A 337 13.90 33.65 -0.63
C LYS A 337 13.92 34.40 -1.95
N ASP A 338 12.81 34.40 -2.71
CA ASP A 338 12.83 34.96 -4.07
C ASP A 338 12.77 36.50 -4.11
N THR A 339 13.35 37.05 -5.13
CA THR A 339 13.36 38.49 -5.37
C THR A 339 12.18 38.90 -6.25
N ASP A 340 11.47 39.97 -5.86
CA ASP A 340 10.56 40.69 -6.73
C ASP A 340 11.39 41.54 -7.70
N TYR A 341 11.48 41.08 -8.94
CA TYR A 341 12.27 41.75 -10.01
C TYR A 341 11.84 43.19 -10.26
N ALA A 342 10.54 43.52 -10.20
CA ALA A 342 10.04 44.87 -10.44
C ALA A 342 10.50 45.83 -9.34
N LYS A 343 10.43 45.41 -8.10
CA LYS A 343 10.88 46.18 -6.95
C LYS A 343 12.40 46.34 -6.95
N GLU A 344 13.14 45.26 -7.21
CA GLU A 344 14.60 45.27 -7.16
C GLU A 344 15.22 46.06 -8.31
N THR A 345 14.65 46.02 -9.54
CA THR A 345 15.07 46.86 -10.66
C THR A 345 14.85 48.36 -10.37
N THR A 346 13.72 48.70 -9.75
CA THR A 346 13.45 50.07 -9.30
C THR A 346 14.48 50.53 -8.28
N GLN A 347 14.82 49.64 -7.32
CA GLN A 347 15.85 49.92 -6.30
C GLN A 347 17.23 50.06 -6.94
N MET A 348 17.60 49.21 -7.88
CA MET A 348 18.85 49.27 -8.64
C MET A 348 19.00 50.61 -9.38
N VAL A 349 17.97 51.01 -10.15
CA VAL A 349 17.99 52.28 -10.87
C VAL A 349 18.10 53.48 -9.92
N LYS A 350 17.37 53.43 -8.78
CA LYS A 350 17.50 54.48 -7.76
C LYS A 350 18.92 54.57 -7.22
N GLN A 351 19.58 53.47 -6.90
CA GLN A 351 20.96 53.48 -6.39
C GLN A 351 21.96 53.94 -7.46
N GLN A 352 21.74 53.59 -8.74
CA GLN A 352 22.56 54.05 -9.85
C GLN A 352 22.46 55.58 -10.01
N ILE A 353 21.26 56.16 -9.91
CA ILE A 353 21.08 57.61 -9.92
C ILE A 353 21.76 58.27 -8.71
N LEU A 354 21.58 57.70 -7.51
CA LEU A 354 22.22 58.22 -6.30
C LEU A 354 23.75 58.15 -6.39
N GLN A 355 24.32 57.15 -6.99
CA GLN A 355 25.75 57.01 -7.24
C GLN A 355 26.25 58.12 -8.15
N GLN A 356 25.53 58.40 -9.28
CA GLN A 356 25.88 59.47 -10.20
C GLN A 356 25.79 60.84 -9.54
N VAL A 357 24.70 61.10 -8.78
CA VAL A 357 24.51 62.38 -8.06
C VAL A 357 25.59 62.54 -6.98
N SER A 358 25.88 61.50 -6.21
CA SER A 358 26.91 61.55 -5.17
C SER A 358 28.31 61.83 -5.74
N THR A 359 28.62 61.25 -6.92
CA THR A 359 29.88 61.52 -7.62
C THR A 359 29.97 62.99 -8.06
N SER A 360 28.87 63.56 -8.57
CA SER A 360 28.79 64.94 -8.95
C SER A 360 28.95 65.93 -7.76
N ILE A 361 28.25 65.56 -6.63
CA ILE A 361 28.35 66.32 -5.37
C ILE A 361 29.77 66.27 -4.79
N LEU A 362 30.39 65.09 -4.84
CA LEU A 362 31.76 64.91 -4.40
C LEU A 362 32.76 65.75 -5.18
N ALA A 363 32.56 65.83 -6.52
CA ALA A 363 33.39 66.67 -7.38
C ALA A 363 33.21 68.15 -7.01
N GLN A 364 31.97 68.62 -6.82
CA GLN A 364 31.68 70.01 -6.41
C GLN A 364 32.22 70.33 -5.01
N ALA A 365 32.07 69.42 -4.04
CA ALA A 365 32.58 69.58 -2.69
C ALA A 365 34.10 69.69 -2.64
N LYS A 366 34.81 68.97 -3.52
CA LYS A 366 36.27 69.01 -3.61
C LYS A 366 36.76 70.40 -4.21
N GLN A 367 35.94 71.16 -4.97
CA GLN A 367 36.28 72.46 -5.51
C GLN A 367 36.05 73.58 -4.49
N GLN A 368 35.16 73.45 -3.50
CA GLN A 368 34.84 74.49 -2.52
C GLN A 368 36.06 75.06 -1.78
N PRO A 369 37.05 74.35 -1.31
CA PRO A 369 38.24 74.88 -0.65
C PRO A 369 39.10 75.68 -1.58
N ASN A 370 39.17 75.31 -2.86
CA ASN A 370 39.94 76.02 -3.85
C ASN A 370 39.32 77.39 -4.17
N LEU A 371 37.97 77.51 -4.25
CA LEU A 371 37.28 78.78 -4.39
C LEU A 371 37.47 79.70 -3.18
N ALA A 372 37.55 79.15 -1.98
CA ALA A 372 37.85 79.92 -0.77
C ALA A 372 39.32 80.45 -0.75
N LEU A 373 40.28 79.71 -1.29
CA LEU A 373 41.65 80.09 -1.45
C LEU A 373 41.80 81.24 -2.50
N THR A 374 41.04 81.18 -3.60
CA THR A 374 41.03 82.24 -4.61
C THR A 374 40.39 83.56 -4.16
N LEU A 375 39.51 83.53 -3.14
CA LEU A 375 38.92 84.73 -2.52
C LEU A 375 39.81 85.32 -1.43
N LEU A 376 40.82 84.61 -0.94
CA LEU A 376 41.79 85.07 0.07
C LEU A 376 43.13 85.44 -0.54
N ALA A 377 43.38 85.12 -1.79
CA ALA A 377 44.52 85.58 -2.59
C ALA A 377 44.17 86.91 -3.33
#